data_99e3bf2ed85069feb97e5f5cf5f163ef
#
_entry.id   99e3bf2ed85069feb97e5f5cf5f163ef
#
_cell.length_a   1.000
_cell.length_b   1.000
_cell.length_c   1.000
_cell.angle_alpha   90.00
_cell.angle_beta   90.00
_cell.angle_gamma   90.00
#
_symmetry.space_group_name_H-M   'P 1'
#
loop_
_entity.id
_entity.type
_entity.pdbx_description
1 polymer ?
#
loop_
_entity_poly.entity_id
_entity_poly.type
_entity_poly.pdbx_seq_one_letter_code
_entity_poly.pdbx_strand_id
1 'polypeptide(L)'
;MSTLRSARCMYKRSVFALKQSARLTGVLARQVHTAESNGGPRSESRNGTSRALSAGTLALALLAADHVFNEKRFFKAAQLGNVQELRRQVEAVVSSDKNGREEEGGGTSAADWRHALGWTALMVAAANDQPAAVRELLALGARPDLQERYSGASLAAAAAGLHPLEVLQRREDEFCGTMNARASFLGWTALHYAALADSAGVARALLEAGADPTARDHAGRRALHYARDPSPTRDLIVQHTRAWEEAAAAAAAEERRRFPLEQRLKQFIVGQQAAVETVAAAVRRKENGWADDEHPLVFLFLGSSGIGKTELAKQLARYMHRDDPAAFIRLDMSEYQEKHEVAKLIGAPPGYVGHEEGGQLTRALARRADAVVLFDEVDKAHPDVLTVLLQLFDEGRLTDGKGKLIECKNAIFVMTSNLAADEIAQYGLQLRREAEARAAQRARVTPGATSLEQRGDHDGNIRGASKTDEPEESLEVSRNFKDSVVRPILKRHFGRDEFLGRINEIVYFLPFSRQELLTLVHLELQHWAEKASSRHAVELRWEGGVLGALADGYDVHYGARSIKHEVERRVVNQIALAAERGALGRGCGVLLSERGGRVALAVRRPKATEYTPLDFAAV
;
A
#
# COMPACT_ATOMS: atom_id res chain seq x y z
N MET A 1 7.00 -18.66 0.25
CA MET A 1 7.45 -19.72 1.21
C MET A 1 6.87 -19.56 2.63
N SER A 2 6.42 -18.41 3.07
CA SER A 2 5.77 -18.19 4.38
C SER A 2 4.36 -18.77 4.49
N THR A 3 3.58 -18.72 3.41
CA THR A 3 2.19 -19.21 3.35
C THR A 3 2.06 -20.74 3.42
N LEU A 4 3.05 -21.47 2.92
CA LEU A 4 3.10 -22.94 3.01
C LEU A 4 3.39 -23.46 4.43
N ARG A 5 4.12 -22.67 5.25
CA ARG A 5 4.33 -23.00 6.66
C ARG A 5 3.06 -22.83 7.50
N SER A 6 2.26 -21.82 7.20
CA SER A 6 1.00 -21.55 7.91
C SER A 6 -0.04 -22.65 7.67
N ALA A 7 -0.26 -23.08 6.42
CA ALA A 7 -1.19 -24.15 6.09
C ALA A 7 -0.80 -25.51 6.71
N ARG A 8 0.51 -25.81 6.72
CA ARG A 8 1.03 -27.02 7.36
C ARG A 8 0.88 -27.01 8.89
N CYS A 9 0.95 -25.83 9.49
CA CYS A 9 0.73 -25.64 10.93
C CYS A 9 -0.73 -25.82 11.30
N MET A 10 -1.68 -25.30 10.50
CA MET A 10 -3.13 -25.47 10.73
C MET A 10 -3.57 -26.93 10.57
N TYR A 11 -3.08 -27.64 9.54
CA TYR A 11 -3.37 -29.07 9.37
C TYR A 11 -2.85 -29.93 10.52
N LYS A 12 -1.64 -29.64 11.03
CA LYS A 12 -1.10 -30.33 12.21
C LYS A 12 -1.92 -30.03 13.48
N ARG A 13 -2.50 -28.82 13.60
CA ARG A 13 -3.34 -28.44 14.75
C ARG A 13 -4.70 -29.14 14.72
N SER A 14 -5.36 -29.23 13.54
CA SER A 14 -6.63 -29.98 13.41
C SER A 14 -6.45 -31.47 13.68
N VAL A 15 -5.37 -32.08 13.19
CA VAL A 15 -5.02 -33.49 13.48
C VAL A 15 -4.65 -33.69 14.95
N PHE A 16 -4.05 -32.69 15.60
CA PHE A 16 -3.72 -32.77 17.03
C PHE A 16 -4.98 -32.66 17.90
N ALA A 17 -5.92 -31.76 17.56
CA ALA A 17 -7.20 -31.64 18.23
C ALA A 17 -8.06 -32.92 18.08
N LEU A 18 -8.10 -33.51 16.87
CA LEU A 18 -8.76 -34.81 16.63
C LEU A 18 -8.09 -35.97 17.42
N LYS A 19 -6.76 -35.95 17.53
CA LYS A 19 -6.03 -36.94 18.34
C LYS A 19 -6.23 -36.75 19.85
N GLN A 20 -6.40 -35.51 20.32
CA GLN A 20 -6.75 -35.25 21.73
C GLN A 20 -8.20 -35.67 22.04
N SER A 21 -9.15 -35.36 21.14
CA SER A 21 -10.53 -35.82 21.26
C SER A 21 -10.60 -37.37 21.27
N ALA A 22 -9.89 -38.03 20.36
CA ALA A 22 -9.80 -39.49 20.30
C ALA A 22 -9.09 -40.10 21.52
N ARG A 23 -8.12 -39.41 22.13
CA ARG A 23 -7.48 -39.82 23.37
C ARG A 23 -8.41 -39.67 24.59
N LEU A 24 -9.17 -38.58 24.66
CA LEU A 24 -10.16 -38.38 25.75
C LEU A 24 -11.30 -39.40 25.68
N THR A 25 -11.79 -39.69 24.47
CA THR A 25 -12.80 -40.79 24.29
C THR A 25 -12.21 -42.17 24.58
N GLY A 26 -10.94 -42.42 24.22
CA GLY A 26 -10.24 -43.68 24.54
C GLY A 26 -9.92 -43.85 26.03
N VAL A 27 -9.62 -42.77 26.75
CA VAL A 27 -9.42 -42.80 28.21
C VAL A 27 -10.75 -43.01 28.93
N LEU A 28 -11.84 -42.35 28.50
CA LEU A 28 -13.18 -42.58 29.03
C LEU A 28 -13.68 -44.00 28.76
N ALA A 29 -13.44 -44.55 27.56
CA ALA A 29 -13.79 -45.93 27.23
C ALA A 29 -12.99 -46.95 28.08
N ARG A 30 -11.69 -46.70 28.36
CA ARG A 30 -10.91 -47.55 29.27
C ARG A 30 -11.32 -47.46 30.72
N GLN A 31 -11.75 -46.27 31.19
CA GLN A 31 -12.30 -46.15 32.56
C GLN A 31 -13.63 -46.87 32.73
N VAL A 32 -14.48 -46.91 31.68
CA VAL A 32 -15.70 -47.69 31.67
C VAL A 32 -15.41 -49.20 31.67
N HIS A 33 -14.42 -49.67 30.87
CA HIS A 33 -14.03 -51.07 30.81
C HIS A 33 -13.32 -51.57 32.08
N THR A 34 -12.57 -50.72 32.80
CA THR A 34 -11.96 -51.10 34.10
C THR A 34 -12.96 -51.11 35.24
N ALA A 35 -14.09 -50.41 35.12
CA ALA A 35 -15.17 -50.48 36.10
C ALA A 35 -16.05 -51.76 35.97
N GLU A 36 -16.07 -52.36 34.76
CA GLU A 36 -16.81 -53.64 34.53
C GLU A 36 -16.03 -54.91 34.92
N SER A 37 -14.70 -54.87 35.05
CA SER A 37 -13.87 -56.05 35.30
C SER A 37 -13.59 -56.37 36.76
N ASN A 38 -14.08 -55.57 37.74
CA ASN A 38 -13.82 -55.78 39.19
C ASN A 38 -15.06 -56.08 40.03
N GLY A 39 -16.08 -56.72 39.47
CA GLY A 39 -17.28 -57.08 40.16
C GLY A 39 -17.42 -58.60 40.31
N GLY A 40 -16.92 -59.17 41.41
CA GLY A 40 -17.30 -60.57 41.88
C GLY A 40 -18.75 -60.63 42.41
N PRO A 41 -19.38 -61.82 42.50
CA PRO A 41 -20.81 -61.96 42.61
C PRO A 41 -21.28 -61.76 44.03
N ARG A 42 -22.05 -60.73 44.31
CA ARG A 42 -22.94 -60.66 45.49
C ARG A 42 -24.14 -59.72 45.30
N SER A 43 -25.36 -60.38 45.43
CA SER A 43 -26.66 -59.90 45.90
C SER A 43 -27.33 -58.69 45.21
N GLU A 44 -28.52 -59.02 44.71
CA GLU A 44 -29.61 -58.14 44.33
C GLU A 44 -29.84 -56.94 45.27
N SER A 45 -29.99 -55.82 44.73
CA SER A 45 -30.74 -54.60 45.11
C SER A 45 -29.91 -53.30 45.03
N ARG A 46 -29.52 -52.90 43.83
CA ARG A 46 -29.05 -51.50 43.55
C ARG A 46 -28.94 -51.18 42.05
N ASN A 47 -29.95 -51.55 41.24
CA ASN A 47 -29.93 -51.33 39.77
C ASN A 47 -30.45 -49.95 39.31
N GLY A 48 -30.83 -49.05 40.22
CA GLY A 48 -31.39 -47.76 39.86
C GLY A 48 -30.32 -46.63 39.74
N THR A 49 -29.29 -46.67 40.59
CA THR A 49 -28.32 -45.56 40.68
C THR A 49 -27.17 -45.66 39.66
N SER A 50 -26.78 -46.86 39.24
CA SER A 50 -25.70 -47.03 38.27
C SER A 50 -26.12 -46.68 36.81
N ARG A 51 -27.40 -46.96 36.47
CA ARG A 51 -27.98 -46.51 35.17
C ARG A 51 -28.24 -45.01 35.14
N ALA A 52 -28.60 -44.38 36.25
CA ALA A 52 -28.75 -42.94 36.32
C ALA A 52 -27.42 -42.19 36.24
N LEU A 53 -26.33 -42.74 36.80
CA LEU A 53 -24.99 -42.18 36.69
C LEU A 53 -24.39 -42.34 35.27
N SER A 54 -24.65 -43.45 34.58
CA SER A 54 -24.21 -43.63 33.18
C SER A 54 -25.02 -42.77 32.20
N ALA A 55 -26.32 -42.56 32.43
CA ALA A 55 -27.12 -41.64 31.62
C ALA A 55 -26.74 -40.17 31.86
N GLY A 56 -26.43 -39.81 33.12
CA GLY A 56 -25.94 -38.46 33.45
C GLY A 56 -24.57 -38.14 32.89
N THR A 57 -23.65 -39.10 32.92
CA THR A 57 -22.33 -38.94 32.30
C THR A 57 -22.39 -38.91 30.77
N LEU A 58 -23.29 -39.67 30.16
CA LEU A 58 -23.52 -39.59 28.71
C LEU A 58 -24.19 -38.27 28.32
N ALA A 59 -25.16 -37.79 29.12
CA ALA A 59 -25.77 -36.47 28.89
C ALA A 59 -24.79 -35.33 29.10
N LEU A 60 -23.89 -35.38 30.08
CA LEU A 60 -22.81 -34.42 30.30
C LEU A 60 -21.77 -34.49 29.20
N ALA A 61 -21.41 -35.67 28.70
CA ALA A 61 -20.49 -35.83 27.56
C ALA A 61 -21.10 -35.33 26.24
N LEU A 62 -22.42 -35.54 26.04
CA LEU A 62 -23.16 -34.99 24.90
C LEU A 62 -23.29 -33.46 24.99
N LEU A 63 -23.55 -32.90 26.18
CA LEU A 63 -23.57 -31.46 26.41
C LEU A 63 -22.17 -30.83 26.23
N ALA A 64 -21.11 -31.50 26.66
CA ALA A 64 -19.73 -31.03 26.45
C ALA A 64 -19.29 -31.13 24.97
N ALA A 65 -19.77 -32.12 24.22
CA ALA A 65 -19.52 -32.25 22.79
C ALA A 65 -20.25 -31.19 21.95
N ASP A 66 -21.35 -30.65 22.46
CA ASP A 66 -22.12 -29.58 21.80
C ASP A 66 -21.45 -28.18 21.92
N HIS A 67 -20.49 -28.03 22.82
CA HIS A 67 -19.74 -26.77 23.00
C HIS A 67 -18.40 -26.73 22.27
N VAL A 68 -18.04 -27.73 21.46
CA VAL A 68 -16.83 -27.75 20.65
C VAL A 68 -17.15 -27.26 19.25
N PHE A 69 -16.37 -26.28 18.77
CA PHE A 69 -16.48 -25.78 17.40
C PHE A 69 -16.34 -26.90 16.38
N ASN A 70 -17.29 -26.99 15.47
CA ASN A 70 -17.28 -27.95 14.37
C ASN A 70 -17.43 -27.22 13.03
N GLU A 71 -16.34 -27.13 12.26
CA GLU A 71 -16.28 -26.45 10.98
C GLU A 71 -17.39 -26.90 10.01
N LYS A 72 -17.64 -28.19 9.89
CA LYS A 72 -18.70 -28.72 9.00
C LYS A 72 -20.09 -28.28 9.43
N ARG A 73 -20.40 -28.31 10.75
CA ARG A 73 -21.67 -27.83 11.26
C ARG A 73 -21.86 -26.34 11.06
N PHE A 74 -20.77 -25.56 11.21
CA PHE A 74 -20.78 -24.12 11.01
C PHE A 74 -21.13 -23.74 9.56
N PHE A 75 -20.43 -24.31 8.57
CA PHE A 75 -20.75 -24.05 7.17
C PHE A 75 -22.10 -24.61 6.74
N LYS A 76 -22.50 -25.79 7.26
CA LYS A 76 -23.83 -26.36 7.01
C LYS A 76 -24.95 -25.49 7.58
N ALA A 77 -24.76 -24.92 8.77
CA ALA A 77 -25.69 -23.97 9.35
C ALA A 77 -25.83 -22.70 8.52
N ALA A 78 -24.74 -22.19 7.97
CA ALA A 78 -24.73 -21.05 7.02
C ALA A 78 -25.47 -21.39 5.72
N GLN A 79 -25.28 -22.60 5.19
CA GLN A 79 -25.94 -23.08 3.97
C GLN A 79 -27.47 -23.24 4.15
N LEU A 80 -27.91 -23.74 5.30
CA LEU A 80 -29.32 -24.00 5.60
C LEU A 80 -30.03 -22.82 6.27
N GLY A 81 -29.33 -21.74 6.62
CA GLY A 81 -29.93 -20.61 7.31
C GLY A 81 -30.23 -20.82 8.78
N ASN A 82 -29.60 -21.79 9.45
CA ASN A 82 -29.85 -22.09 10.87
C ASN A 82 -29.11 -21.10 11.79
N VAL A 83 -29.81 -20.02 12.14
CA VAL A 83 -29.30 -18.90 12.94
C VAL A 83 -28.85 -19.34 14.35
N GLN A 84 -29.61 -20.25 14.99
CA GLN A 84 -29.28 -20.71 16.35
C GLN A 84 -27.97 -21.50 16.37
N GLU A 85 -27.77 -22.38 15.40
CA GLU A 85 -26.54 -23.16 15.32
C GLU A 85 -25.33 -22.27 14.91
N LEU A 86 -25.51 -21.26 14.03
CA LEU A 86 -24.47 -20.28 13.71
C LEU A 86 -23.98 -19.55 14.95
N ARG A 87 -24.91 -19.02 15.77
CA ARG A 87 -24.58 -18.32 17.02
C ARG A 87 -23.81 -19.23 17.96
N ARG A 88 -24.31 -20.49 18.18
CA ARG A 88 -23.66 -21.48 19.04
C ARG A 88 -22.23 -21.80 18.58
N GLN A 89 -22.00 -21.96 17.27
CA GLN A 89 -20.66 -22.27 16.73
C GLN A 89 -19.70 -21.07 16.85
N VAL A 90 -20.16 -19.85 16.64
CA VAL A 90 -19.34 -18.65 16.85
C VAL A 90 -18.97 -18.47 18.33
N GLU A 91 -19.91 -18.67 19.25
CA GLU A 91 -19.65 -18.63 20.69
C GLU A 91 -18.64 -19.71 21.13
N ALA A 92 -18.70 -20.90 20.53
CA ALA A 92 -17.73 -21.96 20.76
C ALA A 92 -16.30 -21.59 20.33
N VAL A 93 -16.13 -20.86 19.24
CA VAL A 93 -14.83 -20.34 18.83
C VAL A 93 -14.32 -19.31 19.83
N VAL A 94 -15.15 -18.32 20.21
CA VAL A 94 -14.79 -17.28 21.18
C VAL A 94 -14.41 -17.85 22.54
N SER A 95 -15.10 -18.91 22.99
CA SER A 95 -14.79 -19.57 24.28
C SER A 95 -13.51 -20.39 24.23
N SER A 96 -13.14 -20.95 23.10
CA SER A 96 -11.87 -21.69 22.93
C SER A 96 -10.65 -20.79 22.84
N ASP A 97 -10.78 -19.57 22.30
CA ASP A 97 -9.67 -18.60 22.20
C ASP A 97 -9.33 -17.95 23.55
N LYS A 98 -10.26 -17.87 24.51
CA LYS A 98 -9.99 -17.35 25.86
C LYS A 98 -8.99 -18.18 26.67
N ASN A 99 -8.64 -19.39 26.24
CA ASN A 99 -7.71 -20.31 26.92
C ASN A 99 -6.26 -20.26 26.40
N GLY A 100 -5.85 -19.20 25.78
CA GLY A 100 -4.44 -18.90 25.48
C GLY A 100 -4.08 -18.85 24.02
N ARG A 101 -3.99 -17.64 23.52
CA ARG A 101 -2.93 -17.16 22.66
C ARG A 101 -3.25 -15.74 22.18
N GLU A 102 -2.54 -14.78 22.73
CA GLU A 102 -2.29 -13.52 22.06
C GLU A 102 -1.44 -13.84 20.81
N GLU A 103 -2.07 -13.99 19.64
CA GLU A 103 -1.34 -13.96 18.37
C GLU A 103 -1.38 -12.52 17.84
N GLU A 104 -0.18 -11.93 17.73
CA GLU A 104 0.11 -10.71 17.00
C GLU A 104 -0.53 -10.73 15.60
N GLY A 105 -1.52 -9.87 15.34
CA GLY A 105 -2.07 -9.65 14.01
C GLY A 105 -3.58 -9.49 13.99
N GLY A 106 -4.07 -8.25 14.17
CA GLY A 106 -5.37 -7.74 13.75
C GLY A 106 -6.59 -8.64 14.05
N GLY A 107 -7.37 -8.27 15.06
CA GLY A 107 -8.55 -8.99 15.53
C GLY A 107 -9.51 -9.48 14.44
N THR A 108 -9.34 -10.70 14.00
CA THR A 108 -10.30 -11.39 13.12
C THR A 108 -11.47 -11.88 13.96
N SER A 109 -12.69 -11.42 13.63
CA SER A 109 -13.91 -11.94 14.27
C SER A 109 -14.02 -13.45 14.11
N ALA A 110 -14.53 -14.15 15.13
CA ALA A 110 -14.82 -15.59 15.04
C ALA A 110 -15.80 -15.92 13.90
N ALA A 111 -16.66 -14.99 13.53
CA ALA A 111 -17.58 -15.11 12.40
C ALA A 111 -16.88 -15.10 11.02
N ASP A 112 -15.63 -14.60 10.95
CA ASP A 112 -14.80 -14.57 9.74
C ASP A 112 -14.01 -15.87 9.51
N TRP A 113 -14.31 -16.93 10.27
CA TRP A 113 -13.64 -18.22 10.08
C TRP A 113 -13.65 -18.65 8.61
N ARG A 114 -12.47 -18.98 8.11
CA ARG A 114 -12.28 -19.29 6.69
C ARG A 114 -12.09 -20.79 6.50
N HIS A 115 -12.89 -21.36 5.62
CA HIS A 115 -12.74 -22.74 5.17
C HIS A 115 -11.36 -22.98 4.55
N ALA A 116 -10.82 -24.19 4.67
CA ALA A 116 -9.51 -24.56 4.12
C ALA A 116 -9.37 -24.26 2.60
N LEU A 117 -10.47 -24.29 1.86
CA LEU A 117 -10.53 -23.96 0.42
C LEU A 117 -10.80 -22.47 0.12
N GLY A 118 -10.91 -21.60 1.14
CA GLY A 118 -10.81 -20.16 0.97
C GLY A 118 -12.08 -19.32 1.08
N TRP A 119 -13.25 -19.90 1.39
CA TRP A 119 -14.51 -19.16 1.58
C TRP A 119 -14.84 -18.90 3.05
N THR A 120 -15.81 -18.01 3.31
CA THR A 120 -16.36 -17.72 4.65
C THR A 120 -17.81 -18.15 4.75
N ALA A 121 -18.33 -18.27 5.99
CA ALA A 121 -19.73 -18.60 6.23
C ALA A 121 -20.70 -17.56 5.63
N LEU A 122 -20.30 -16.29 5.61
CA LEU A 122 -21.09 -15.21 5.01
C LEU A 122 -21.24 -15.41 3.48
N MET A 123 -20.19 -15.86 2.78
CA MET A 123 -20.26 -16.19 1.36
C MET A 123 -21.16 -17.40 1.10
N VAL A 124 -21.09 -18.42 1.95
CA VAL A 124 -21.97 -19.60 1.86
C VAL A 124 -23.44 -19.21 2.03
N ALA A 125 -23.74 -18.40 3.06
CA ALA A 125 -25.12 -17.94 3.31
C ALA A 125 -25.64 -17.06 2.15
N ALA A 126 -24.78 -16.21 1.57
CA ALA A 126 -25.14 -15.37 0.45
C ALA A 126 -25.40 -16.17 -0.84
N ALA A 127 -24.58 -17.19 -1.13
CA ALA A 127 -24.71 -18.06 -2.28
C ALA A 127 -25.98 -18.94 -2.24
N ASN A 128 -26.48 -19.25 -1.03
CA ASN A 128 -27.65 -20.09 -0.82
C ASN A 128 -28.92 -19.31 -0.45
N ASP A 129 -28.95 -18.00 -0.69
CA ASP A 129 -30.10 -17.11 -0.45
C ASP A 129 -30.65 -17.24 0.99
N GLN A 130 -29.78 -17.06 2.00
CA GLN A 130 -30.14 -17.14 3.41
C GLN A 130 -30.06 -15.78 4.11
N PRO A 131 -31.02 -14.86 3.92
CA PRO A 131 -30.94 -13.50 4.46
C PRO A 131 -30.94 -13.42 5.99
N ALA A 132 -31.55 -14.42 6.68
CA ALA A 132 -31.52 -14.50 8.13
C ALA A 132 -30.13 -14.85 8.66
N ALA A 133 -29.45 -15.83 8.04
CA ALA A 133 -28.09 -16.20 8.40
C ALA A 133 -27.08 -15.07 8.09
N VAL A 134 -27.26 -14.36 6.96
CA VAL A 134 -26.44 -13.21 6.61
C VAL A 134 -26.54 -12.11 7.67
N ARG A 135 -27.76 -11.73 8.07
CA ARG A 135 -27.97 -10.71 9.12
C ARG A 135 -27.36 -11.14 10.47
N GLU A 136 -27.51 -12.40 10.84
CA GLU A 136 -26.92 -12.90 12.09
C GLU A 136 -25.39 -12.90 12.04
N LEU A 137 -24.77 -13.37 10.96
CA LEU A 137 -23.31 -13.35 10.80
C LEU A 137 -22.75 -11.92 10.84
N LEU A 138 -23.44 -10.96 10.20
CA LEU A 138 -23.07 -9.55 10.25
C LEU A 138 -23.21 -8.97 11.67
N ALA A 139 -24.28 -9.33 12.40
CA ALA A 139 -24.48 -8.94 13.80
C ALA A 139 -23.40 -9.55 14.73
N LEU A 140 -22.89 -10.73 14.42
CA LEU A 140 -21.76 -11.37 15.11
C LEU A 140 -20.39 -10.81 14.71
N GLY A 141 -20.35 -9.78 13.84
CA GLY A 141 -19.15 -9.06 13.44
C GLY A 141 -18.42 -9.65 12.24
N ALA A 142 -19.09 -10.41 11.37
CA ALA A 142 -18.53 -10.84 10.10
C ALA A 142 -18.28 -9.64 9.17
N ARG A 143 -17.12 -9.58 8.53
CA ARG A 143 -16.77 -8.55 7.57
C ARG A 143 -17.36 -8.85 6.19
N PRO A 144 -18.18 -7.93 5.61
CA PRO A 144 -18.86 -8.17 4.35
C PRO A 144 -17.94 -8.22 3.14
N ASP A 145 -16.77 -7.52 3.19
CA ASP A 145 -15.87 -7.31 2.06
C ASP A 145 -14.72 -8.33 1.97
N LEU A 146 -14.76 -9.38 2.77
CA LEU A 146 -13.78 -10.44 2.65
C LEU A 146 -13.86 -11.09 1.27
N GLN A 147 -12.71 -11.15 0.61
CA GLN A 147 -12.59 -11.75 -0.71
C GLN A 147 -12.33 -13.25 -0.63
N GLU A 148 -12.92 -14.02 -1.52
CA GLU A 148 -12.70 -15.45 -1.64
C GLU A 148 -11.33 -15.76 -2.23
N ARG A 149 -10.74 -16.87 -1.77
CA ARG A 149 -9.43 -17.36 -2.23
C ARG A 149 -9.52 -18.57 -3.15
N TYR A 150 -10.72 -19.01 -3.50
CA TYR A 150 -10.92 -20.16 -4.38
C TYR A 150 -10.61 -19.82 -5.83
N SER A 151 -9.52 -20.37 -6.34
CA SER A 151 -9.00 -20.11 -7.70
C SER A 151 -9.39 -21.17 -8.74
N GLY A 152 -10.33 -22.06 -8.39
CA GLY A 152 -10.75 -23.22 -9.20
C GLY A 152 -10.25 -24.55 -8.64
N ALA A 153 -10.89 -25.65 -9.04
CA ALA A 153 -10.67 -26.97 -8.42
C ALA A 153 -9.22 -27.46 -8.49
N SER A 154 -8.55 -27.31 -9.63
CA SER A 154 -7.17 -27.80 -9.80
C SER A 154 -6.15 -27.04 -8.96
N LEU A 155 -6.24 -25.69 -8.93
CA LEU A 155 -5.31 -24.86 -8.17
C LEU A 155 -5.58 -24.97 -6.67
N ALA A 156 -6.86 -25.01 -6.24
CA ALA A 156 -7.22 -25.18 -4.85
C ALA A 156 -6.82 -26.58 -4.34
N ALA A 157 -6.93 -27.63 -5.17
CA ALA A 157 -6.46 -28.97 -4.86
C ALA A 157 -4.95 -29.03 -4.63
N ALA A 158 -4.18 -28.41 -5.54
CA ALA A 158 -2.73 -28.33 -5.40
C ALA A 158 -2.31 -27.57 -4.14
N ALA A 159 -2.99 -26.48 -3.81
CA ALA A 159 -2.72 -25.68 -2.61
C ALA A 159 -3.08 -26.42 -1.29
N ALA A 160 -4.18 -27.19 -1.31
CA ALA A 160 -4.66 -27.93 -0.14
C ALA A 160 -4.08 -29.35 0.00
N GLY A 161 -3.37 -29.85 -1.00
CA GLY A 161 -2.86 -31.23 -1.06
C GLY A 161 -3.97 -32.28 -1.18
N LEU A 162 -5.07 -31.95 -1.88
CA LEU A 162 -6.24 -32.77 -2.10
C LEU A 162 -6.35 -33.22 -3.57
N HIS A 163 -7.20 -34.22 -3.83
CA HIS A 163 -7.53 -34.56 -5.20
C HIS A 163 -8.57 -33.56 -5.78
N PRO A 164 -8.48 -33.15 -7.07
CA PRO A 164 -9.41 -32.18 -7.66
C PRO A 164 -10.89 -32.58 -7.56
N LEU A 165 -11.21 -33.86 -7.68
CA LEU A 165 -12.58 -34.38 -7.52
C LEU A 165 -13.11 -34.20 -6.09
N GLU A 166 -12.26 -34.38 -5.09
CA GLU A 166 -12.62 -34.15 -3.69
C GLU A 166 -12.91 -32.67 -3.42
N VAL A 167 -12.12 -31.76 -4.03
CA VAL A 167 -12.37 -30.32 -3.94
C VAL A 167 -13.71 -29.95 -4.58
N LEU A 168 -14.03 -30.52 -5.75
CA LEU A 168 -15.33 -30.30 -6.41
C LEU A 168 -16.49 -30.78 -5.52
N GLN A 169 -16.39 -31.99 -4.99
CA GLN A 169 -17.42 -32.56 -4.12
C GLN A 169 -17.62 -31.71 -2.86
N ARG A 170 -16.53 -31.32 -2.18
CA ARG A 170 -16.62 -30.43 -1.01
C ARG A 170 -17.24 -29.07 -1.34
N ARG A 171 -16.93 -28.53 -2.53
CA ARG A 171 -17.52 -27.25 -2.99
C ARG A 171 -19.03 -27.37 -3.20
N GLU A 172 -19.49 -28.48 -3.76
CA GLU A 172 -20.92 -28.77 -3.95
C GLU A 172 -21.64 -29.04 -2.62
N ASP A 173 -21.04 -29.84 -1.73
CA ASP A 173 -21.65 -30.26 -0.48
C ASP A 173 -21.65 -29.17 0.61
N GLU A 174 -20.54 -28.44 0.74
CA GLU A 174 -20.28 -27.53 1.87
C GLU A 174 -20.44 -26.04 1.50
N PHE A 175 -20.48 -25.69 0.20
CA PHE A 175 -20.66 -24.31 -0.26
C PHE A 175 -22.03 -24.11 -0.91
N CYS A 176 -22.21 -24.54 -2.16
CA CYS A 176 -23.45 -24.38 -2.92
C CYS A 176 -23.52 -25.39 -4.06
N GLY A 177 -24.58 -26.23 -4.06
CA GLY A 177 -24.78 -27.26 -5.09
C GLY A 177 -25.30 -26.74 -6.44
N THR A 178 -25.74 -25.48 -6.52
CA THR A 178 -26.27 -24.88 -7.77
C THR A 178 -25.21 -24.17 -8.59
N MET A 179 -24.01 -23.95 -8.06
CA MET A 179 -22.94 -23.22 -8.70
C MET A 179 -21.95 -24.14 -9.43
N ASN A 180 -21.34 -23.62 -10.50
CA ASN A 180 -20.30 -24.35 -11.22
C ASN A 180 -19.01 -24.42 -10.38
N ALA A 181 -18.80 -25.53 -9.68
CA ALA A 181 -17.62 -25.74 -8.82
C ALA A 181 -16.27 -25.71 -9.57
N ARG A 182 -16.27 -25.78 -10.91
CA ARG A 182 -15.04 -25.70 -11.73
C ARG A 182 -14.60 -24.26 -12.01
N ALA A 183 -15.50 -23.27 -11.85
CA ALA A 183 -15.17 -21.87 -12.10
C ALA A 183 -14.26 -21.30 -11.01
N SER A 184 -13.48 -20.27 -11.36
CA SER A 184 -12.71 -19.50 -10.39
C SER A 184 -13.59 -18.40 -9.80
N PHE A 185 -13.58 -18.30 -8.48
CA PHE A 185 -14.28 -17.26 -7.71
C PHE A 185 -13.29 -16.38 -6.93
N LEU A 186 -12.05 -16.34 -7.39
CA LEU A 186 -10.98 -15.57 -6.74
C LEU A 186 -11.33 -14.08 -6.70
N GLY A 187 -11.30 -13.51 -5.49
CA GLY A 187 -11.63 -12.11 -5.27
C GLY A 187 -13.12 -11.80 -5.09
N TRP A 188 -14.00 -12.82 -5.14
CA TRP A 188 -15.43 -12.61 -4.92
C TRP A 188 -15.75 -12.28 -3.46
N THR A 189 -16.64 -11.33 -3.24
CA THR A 189 -17.21 -11.00 -1.92
C THR A 189 -18.59 -11.63 -1.77
N ALA A 190 -19.15 -11.58 -0.58
CA ALA A 190 -20.53 -12.03 -0.34
C ALA A 190 -21.56 -11.34 -1.25
N LEU A 191 -21.32 -10.06 -1.60
CA LEU A 191 -22.19 -9.31 -2.50
C LEU A 191 -22.15 -9.83 -3.96
N HIS A 192 -21.01 -10.34 -4.45
CA HIS A 192 -20.93 -10.98 -5.76
C HIS A 192 -21.81 -12.24 -5.82
N TYR A 193 -21.84 -13.03 -4.74
CA TYR A 193 -22.71 -14.20 -4.63
C TYR A 193 -24.19 -13.83 -4.56
N ALA A 194 -24.53 -12.80 -3.78
CA ALA A 194 -25.90 -12.29 -3.70
C ALA A 194 -26.41 -11.77 -5.05
N ALA A 195 -25.55 -11.12 -5.84
CA ALA A 195 -25.85 -10.65 -7.19
C ALA A 195 -26.08 -11.81 -8.16
N LEU A 196 -25.22 -12.85 -8.14
CA LEU A 196 -25.37 -14.05 -8.97
C LEU A 196 -26.61 -14.86 -8.61
N ALA A 197 -26.92 -15.01 -7.31
CA ALA A 197 -28.11 -15.70 -6.81
C ALA A 197 -29.40 -14.90 -7.00
N ASP A 198 -29.30 -13.66 -7.46
CA ASP A 198 -30.42 -12.70 -7.62
C ASP A 198 -31.25 -12.53 -6.33
N SER A 199 -30.57 -12.51 -5.19
CA SER A 199 -31.19 -12.40 -3.87
C SER A 199 -31.22 -10.95 -3.39
N ALA A 200 -32.34 -10.26 -3.57
CA ALA A 200 -32.53 -8.88 -3.11
C ALA A 200 -32.49 -8.77 -1.58
N GLY A 201 -32.94 -9.81 -0.85
CA GLY A 201 -32.95 -9.84 0.61
C GLY A 201 -31.53 -9.90 1.21
N VAL A 202 -30.68 -10.72 0.63
CA VAL A 202 -29.26 -10.84 1.01
C VAL A 202 -28.48 -9.60 0.60
N ALA A 203 -28.64 -9.14 -0.66
CA ALA A 203 -27.98 -7.95 -1.15
C ALA A 203 -28.28 -6.72 -0.27
N ARG A 204 -29.56 -6.53 0.12
CA ARG A 204 -29.97 -5.46 1.02
C ARG A 204 -29.29 -5.57 2.38
N ALA A 205 -29.28 -6.75 3.00
CA ALA A 205 -28.65 -6.95 4.30
C ALA A 205 -27.14 -6.66 4.28
N LEU A 206 -26.44 -7.05 3.20
CA LEU A 206 -25.02 -6.78 3.02
C LEU A 206 -24.75 -5.28 2.82
N LEU A 207 -25.54 -4.61 1.97
CA LEU A 207 -25.37 -3.18 1.67
C LEU A 207 -25.71 -2.30 2.87
N GLU A 208 -26.75 -2.62 3.63
CA GLU A 208 -27.10 -1.94 4.89
C GLU A 208 -26.03 -2.12 5.98
N ALA A 209 -25.30 -3.24 5.96
CA ALA A 209 -24.16 -3.48 6.85
C ALA A 209 -22.86 -2.83 6.37
N GLY A 210 -22.88 -2.05 5.27
CA GLY A 210 -21.73 -1.32 4.76
C GLY A 210 -20.83 -2.13 3.83
N ALA A 211 -21.34 -3.14 3.13
CA ALA A 211 -20.59 -3.83 2.08
C ALA A 211 -20.24 -2.88 0.94
N ASP A 212 -18.99 -2.93 0.47
CA ASP A 212 -18.51 -2.12 -0.67
C ASP A 212 -19.11 -2.63 -2.00
N PRO A 213 -20.06 -1.89 -2.63
CA PRO A 213 -20.65 -2.29 -3.89
C PRO A 213 -19.69 -2.11 -5.08
N THR A 214 -18.56 -1.43 -4.89
CA THR A 214 -17.55 -1.15 -5.91
C THR A 214 -16.42 -2.17 -5.93
N ALA A 215 -16.39 -3.10 -4.94
CA ALA A 215 -15.39 -4.15 -4.82
C ALA A 215 -15.27 -4.94 -6.13
N ARG A 216 -14.02 -5.21 -6.55
CA ARG A 216 -13.72 -5.91 -7.80
C ARG A 216 -13.18 -7.31 -7.52
N ASP A 217 -13.60 -8.25 -8.34
CA ASP A 217 -13.03 -9.59 -8.37
C ASP A 217 -11.64 -9.60 -9.06
N HIS A 218 -10.99 -10.76 -9.12
CA HIS A 218 -9.70 -10.90 -9.79
C HIS A 218 -9.75 -10.58 -11.31
N ALA A 219 -10.92 -10.66 -11.95
CA ALA A 219 -11.13 -10.27 -13.33
C ALA A 219 -11.46 -8.76 -13.50
N GLY A 220 -11.45 -7.99 -12.42
CA GLY A 220 -11.75 -6.56 -12.41
C GLY A 220 -13.24 -6.22 -12.46
N ARG A 221 -14.14 -7.21 -12.32
CA ARG A 221 -15.59 -7.03 -12.40
C ARG A 221 -16.19 -6.77 -11.02
N ARG A 222 -17.20 -5.88 -10.97
CA ARG A 222 -17.99 -5.57 -9.75
C ARG A 222 -19.16 -6.55 -9.62
N ALA A 223 -19.75 -6.65 -8.45
CA ALA A 223 -20.95 -7.47 -8.20
C ALA A 223 -22.10 -7.18 -9.18
N LEU A 224 -22.26 -5.92 -9.57
CA LEU A 224 -23.27 -5.48 -10.55
C LEU A 224 -23.18 -6.21 -11.89
N HIS A 225 -21.99 -6.65 -12.34
CA HIS A 225 -21.83 -7.38 -13.62
C HIS A 225 -22.39 -8.80 -13.60
N TYR A 226 -22.66 -9.34 -12.41
CA TYR A 226 -23.20 -10.68 -12.21
C TYR A 226 -24.70 -10.66 -11.90
N ALA A 227 -25.28 -9.48 -11.61
CA ALA A 227 -26.70 -9.32 -11.40
C ALA A 227 -27.49 -9.47 -12.70
N ARG A 228 -28.61 -10.19 -12.65
CA ARG A 228 -29.52 -10.36 -13.76
C ARG A 228 -30.14 -9.03 -14.18
N ASP A 229 -30.40 -8.86 -15.48
CA ASP A 229 -31.06 -7.67 -16.02
C ASP A 229 -32.38 -8.07 -16.73
N PRO A 230 -33.56 -7.52 -16.36
CA PRO A 230 -33.83 -6.67 -15.21
C PRO A 230 -34.02 -7.48 -13.91
N SER A 231 -33.58 -6.94 -12.74
CA SER A 231 -33.89 -7.54 -11.45
C SER A 231 -33.90 -6.52 -10.30
N PRO A 232 -34.69 -6.74 -9.24
CA PRO A 232 -34.71 -5.89 -8.07
C PRO A 232 -33.34 -5.84 -7.34
N THR A 233 -32.56 -6.91 -7.43
CA THR A 233 -31.19 -6.99 -6.87
C THR A 233 -30.25 -6.03 -7.59
N ARG A 234 -30.34 -5.96 -8.92
CA ARG A 234 -29.57 -5.05 -9.75
C ARG A 234 -29.88 -3.60 -9.40
N ASP A 235 -31.17 -3.23 -9.36
CA ASP A 235 -31.60 -1.88 -9.04
C ASP A 235 -31.12 -1.43 -7.67
N LEU A 236 -31.18 -2.32 -6.69
CA LEU A 236 -30.71 -2.07 -5.34
C LEU A 236 -29.17 -1.86 -5.30
N ILE A 237 -28.40 -2.70 -6.00
CA ILE A 237 -26.94 -2.54 -6.10
C ILE A 237 -26.59 -1.22 -6.80
N VAL A 238 -27.29 -0.84 -7.87
CA VAL A 238 -27.07 0.44 -8.59
C VAL A 238 -27.31 1.64 -7.67
N GLN A 239 -28.44 1.64 -6.94
CA GLN A 239 -28.76 2.73 -6.01
C GLN A 239 -27.69 2.87 -4.91
N HIS A 240 -27.30 1.77 -4.28
CA HIS A 240 -26.26 1.80 -3.25
C HIS A 240 -24.88 2.13 -3.80
N THR A 241 -24.53 1.68 -5.02
CA THR A 241 -23.27 2.03 -5.67
C THR A 241 -23.18 3.55 -5.87
N ARG A 242 -24.27 4.17 -6.35
CA ARG A 242 -24.33 5.62 -6.54
C ARG A 242 -24.17 6.38 -5.22
N ALA A 243 -24.93 5.99 -4.19
CA ALA A 243 -24.83 6.61 -2.87
C ALA A 243 -23.44 6.43 -2.24
N TRP A 244 -22.82 5.25 -2.43
CA TRP A 244 -21.47 4.96 -1.97
C TRP A 244 -20.42 5.83 -2.68
N GLU A 245 -20.50 5.94 -4.01
CA GLU A 245 -19.60 6.78 -4.82
C GLU A 245 -19.75 8.26 -4.44
N GLU A 246 -20.99 8.74 -4.22
CA GLU A 246 -21.26 10.10 -3.74
C GLU A 246 -20.69 10.35 -2.33
N ALA A 247 -20.89 9.41 -1.40
CA ALA A 247 -20.33 9.49 -0.04
C ALA A 247 -18.80 9.42 -0.03
N ALA A 248 -18.21 8.55 -0.84
CA ALA A 248 -16.76 8.45 -1.01
C ALA A 248 -16.17 9.73 -1.61
N ALA A 249 -16.83 10.31 -2.60
CA ALA A 249 -16.44 11.59 -3.20
C ALA A 249 -16.52 12.74 -2.18
N ALA A 250 -17.59 12.79 -1.37
CA ALA A 250 -17.75 13.79 -0.30
C ALA A 250 -16.67 13.64 0.78
N ALA A 251 -16.39 12.40 1.24
CA ALA A 251 -15.34 12.13 2.21
C ALA A 251 -13.95 12.50 1.67
N ALA A 252 -13.66 12.16 0.40
CA ALA A 252 -12.43 12.56 -0.26
C ALA A 252 -12.29 14.08 -0.41
N ALA A 253 -13.39 14.79 -0.70
CA ALA A 253 -13.41 16.25 -0.76
C ALA A 253 -13.13 16.88 0.61
N GLU A 254 -13.71 16.34 1.69
CA GLU A 254 -13.44 16.80 3.05
C GLU A 254 -12.01 16.52 3.48
N GLU A 255 -11.46 15.35 3.16
CA GLU A 255 -10.05 15.01 3.41
C GLU A 255 -9.10 15.96 2.65
N ARG A 256 -9.42 16.31 1.38
CA ARG A 256 -8.67 17.30 0.61
C ARG A 256 -8.72 18.71 1.22
N ARG A 257 -9.85 19.10 1.81
CA ARG A 257 -9.96 20.40 2.53
C ARG A 257 -9.10 20.43 3.79
N ARG A 258 -9.08 19.33 4.55
CA ARG A 258 -8.26 19.22 5.78
C ARG A 258 -6.76 19.18 5.51
N PHE A 259 -6.37 18.47 4.46
CA PHE A 259 -4.98 18.29 4.06
C PHE A 259 -4.81 18.58 2.57
N PRO A 260 -4.61 19.86 2.19
CA PRO A 260 -4.37 20.24 0.81
C PRO A 260 -3.20 19.47 0.20
N LEU A 261 -3.27 19.22 -1.12
CA LEU A 261 -2.23 18.50 -1.86
C LEU A 261 -0.84 19.12 -1.64
N GLU A 262 -0.75 20.45 -1.61
CA GLU A 262 0.51 21.17 -1.38
C GLU A 262 1.16 20.77 -0.05
N GLN A 263 0.39 20.70 1.02
CA GLN A 263 0.92 20.33 2.35
C GLN A 263 1.38 18.89 2.39
N ARG A 264 0.67 17.99 1.73
CA ARG A 264 1.06 16.58 1.62
C ARG A 264 2.35 16.42 0.82
N LEU A 265 2.46 17.10 -0.31
CA LEU A 265 3.66 17.05 -1.13
C LEU A 265 4.87 17.66 -0.41
N LYS A 266 4.70 18.77 0.32
CA LYS A 266 5.76 19.42 1.11
C LYS A 266 6.31 18.54 2.25
N GLN A 267 5.57 17.54 2.71
CA GLN A 267 6.07 16.58 3.71
C GLN A 267 7.17 15.66 3.14
N PHE A 268 7.11 15.36 1.84
CA PHE A 268 8.02 14.42 1.19
C PHE A 268 9.02 15.10 0.24
N ILE A 269 8.69 16.29 -0.25
CA ILE A 269 9.53 17.05 -1.18
C ILE A 269 10.13 18.22 -0.42
N VAL A 270 11.43 18.17 -0.26
CA VAL A 270 12.19 19.26 0.38
C VAL A 270 12.42 20.38 -0.61
N GLY A 271 12.09 21.60 -0.23
CA GLY A 271 12.16 22.74 -1.13
C GLY A 271 11.17 22.64 -2.29
N GLN A 272 11.54 23.20 -3.45
CA GLN A 272 10.77 23.12 -4.71
C GLN A 272 9.33 23.66 -4.58
N GLN A 273 9.14 24.69 -3.76
CA GLN A 273 7.81 25.20 -3.42
C GLN A 273 7.01 25.58 -4.66
N ALA A 274 7.61 26.35 -5.59
CA ALA A 274 6.96 26.77 -6.83
C ALA A 274 6.54 25.57 -7.71
N ALA A 275 7.38 24.51 -7.76
CA ALA A 275 7.06 23.28 -8.49
C ALA A 275 5.87 22.55 -7.87
N VAL A 276 5.85 22.39 -6.55
CA VAL A 276 4.75 21.77 -5.79
C VAL A 276 3.45 22.55 -5.99
N GLU A 277 3.49 23.88 -5.87
CA GLU A 277 2.32 24.76 -6.02
C GLU A 277 1.74 24.69 -7.45
N THR A 278 2.61 24.70 -8.48
CA THR A 278 2.19 24.59 -9.88
C THR A 278 1.48 23.26 -10.15
N VAL A 279 2.09 22.15 -9.72
CA VAL A 279 1.49 20.80 -9.88
C VAL A 279 0.19 20.69 -9.11
N ALA A 280 0.15 21.14 -7.86
CA ALA A 280 -1.04 21.06 -7.03
C ALA A 280 -2.18 21.93 -7.57
N ALA A 281 -1.89 23.11 -8.11
CA ALA A 281 -2.89 23.98 -8.75
C ALA A 281 -3.51 23.33 -10.00
N ALA A 282 -2.69 22.68 -10.85
CA ALA A 282 -3.17 22.01 -12.04
C ALA A 282 -4.02 20.76 -11.71
N VAL A 283 -3.57 19.96 -10.74
CA VAL A 283 -4.31 18.77 -10.27
C VAL A 283 -5.64 19.19 -9.63
N ARG A 284 -5.64 20.25 -8.82
CA ARG A 284 -6.87 20.81 -8.21
C ARG A 284 -7.87 21.27 -9.27
N ARG A 285 -7.39 21.90 -10.37
CA ARG A 285 -8.28 22.28 -11.49
C ARG A 285 -8.94 21.04 -12.10
N LYS A 286 -8.17 19.95 -12.31
CA LYS A 286 -8.70 18.68 -12.85
C LYS A 286 -9.69 18.02 -11.90
N GLU A 287 -9.37 17.90 -10.62
CA GLU A 287 -10.24 17.26 -9.62
C GLU A 287 -11.56 18.00 -9.41
N ASN A 288 -11.57 19.33 -9.57
CA ASN A 288 -12.76 20.16 -9.39
C ASN A 288 -13.56 20.38 -10.70
N GLY A 289 -13.20 19.69 -11.80
CA GLY A 289 -13.89 19.82 -13.09
C GLY A 289 -13.70 21.19 -13.78
N TRP A 290 -12.61 21.92 -13.45
CA TRP A 290 -12.23 23.18 -14.11
C TRP A 290 -11.10 22.99 -15.13
N ALA A 291 -10.81 21.76 -15.50
CA ALA A 291 -9.89 21.40 -16.57
C ALA A 291 -10.64 20.89 -17.79
N ASP A 292 -9.93 20.76 -18.90
CA ASP A 292 -10.45 20.12 -20.10
C ASP A 292 -10.63 18.61 -19.86
N ASP A 293 -11.84 18.11 -20.06
CA ASP A 293 -12.17 16.68 -19.86
C ASP A 293 -11.85 15.83 -21.10
N GLU A 294 -11.52 16.46 -22.23
CA GLU A 294 -11.22 15.73 -23.47
C GLU A 294 -9.76 15.34 -23.58
N HIS A 295 -8.85 16.09 -22.92
CA HIS A 295 -7.42 15.88 -22.96
C HIS A 295 -6.86 15.46 -21.60
N PRO A 296 -5.84 14.58 -21.55
CA PRO A 296 -5.15 14.24 -20.32
C PRO A 296 -4.32 15.42 -19.80
N LEU A 297 -4.04 15.44 -18.50
CA LEU A 297 -3.15 16.43 -17.89
C LEU A 297 -1.69 16.03 -18.10
N VAL A 298 -0.91 16.91 -18.75
CA VAL A 298 0.48 16.65 -19.14
C VAL A 298 1.42 17.65 -18.50
N PHE A 299 2.42 17.16 -17.77
CA PHE A 299 3.48 17.94 -17.14
C PHE A 299 4.84 17.66 -17.79
N LEU A 300 5.67 18.71 -17.93
CA LEU A 300 7.08 18.58 -18.24
C LEU A 300 7.92 19.12 -17.08
N PHE A 301 8.69 18.26 -16.41
CA PHE A 301 9.56 18.59 -15.29
C PHE A 301 10.99 18.83 -15.79
N LEU A 302 11.48 20.04 -15.62
CA LEU A 302 12.80 20.49 -16.06
C LEU A 302 13.72 20.80 -14.88
N GLY A 303 14.99 20.47 -14.99
CA GLY A 303 16.04 20.78 -14.01
C GLY A 303 17.10 19.69 -13.91
N SER A 304 18.10 19.87 -13.06
CA SER A 304 19.24 18.96 -12.87
C SER A 304 18.81 17.56 -12.42
N SER A 305 19.70 16.58 -12.51
CA SER A 305 19.46 15.25 -11.99
C SER A 305 19.36 15.26 -10.44
N GLY A 306 18.59 14.33 -9.87
CA GLY A 306 18.52 14.17 -8.40
C GLY A 306 17.86 15.30 -7.62
N ILE A 307 17.10 16.20 -8.27
CA ILE A 307 16.50 17.38 -7.65
C ILE A 307 15.05 17.18 -7.16
N GLY A 308 14.52 15.94 -7.31
CA GLY A 308 13.20 15.60 -6.82
C GLY A 308 12.12 15.41 -7.90
N LYS A 309 12.43 15.52 -9.21
CA LYS A 309 11.47 15.37 -10.32
C LYS A 309 10.68 14.06 -10.26
N THR A 310 11.38 12.94 -10.25
CA THR A 310 10.78 11.58 -10.20
C THR A 310 10.05 11.33 -8.87
N GLU A 311 10.54 11.91 -7.76
CA GLU A 311 9.90 11.76 -6.45
C GLU A 311 8.58 12.53 -6.38
N LEU A 312 8.50 13.73 -6.94
CA LEU A 312 7.24 14.50 -7.01
C LEU A 312 6.17 13.72 -7.79
N ALA A 313 6.53 13.08 -8.92
CA ALA A 313 5.60 12.24 -9.68
C ALA A 313 5.09 11.03 -8.88
N LYS A 314 5.96 10.38 -8.09
CA LYS A 314 5.57 9.28 -7.20
C LYS A 314 4.63 9.73 -6.09
N GLN A 315 4.94 10.85 -5.45
CA GLN A 315 4.09 11.37 -4.37
C GLN A 315 2.73 11.83 -4.90
N LEU A 316 2.70 12.38 -6.13
CA LEU A 316 1.45 12.68 -6.81
C LEU A 316 0.60 11.42 -7.03
N ALA A 317 1.20 10.33 -7.52
CA ALA A 317 0.49 9.06 -7.71
C ALA A 317 -0.04 8.48 -6.38
N ARG A 318 0.74 8.55 -5.31
CA ARG A 318 0.31 8.14 -3.96
C ARG A 318 -0.88 8.96 -3.45
N TYR A 319 -0.85 10.25 -3.69
CA TYR A 319 -1.98 11.11 -3.33
C TYR A 319 -3.26 10.72 -4.08
N MET A 320 -3.17 10.55 -5.41
CA MET A 320 -4.32 10.24 -6.26
C MET A 320 -4.93 8.87 -5.96
N HIS A 321 -4.11 7.87 -5.66
CA HIS A 321 -4.50 6.45 -5.68
C HIS A 321 -4.21 5.68 -4.39
N ARG A 322 -3.90 6.34 -3.28
CA ARG A 322 -3.73 5.73 -1.93
C ARG A 322 -2.81 4.50 -1.95
N ASP A 323 -1.59 4.65 -2.48
CA ASP A 323 -0.56 3.59 -2.52
C ASP A 323 -0.90 2.35 -3.37
N ASP A 324 -1.82 2.43 -4.33
CA ASP A 324 -2.02 1.37 -5.31
C ASP A 324 -0.81 1.30 -6.28
N PRO A 325 -0.02 0.22 -6.24
CA PRO A 325 1.18 0.12 -7.09
C PRO A 325 0.86 0.06 -8.59
N ALA A 326 -0.36 -0.35 -8.97
CA ALA A 326 -0.79 -0.38 -10.37
C ALA A 326 -1.11 1.02 -10.93
N ALA A 327 -1.30 2.00 -10.06
CA ALA A 327 -1.64 3.36 -10.43
C ALA A 327 -0.43 4.25 -10.79
N PHE A 328 0.80 3.78 -10.54
CA PHE A 328 2.03 4.47 -10.94
C PHE A 328 2.78 3.66 -11.99
N ILE A 329 2.80 4.17 -13.21
CA ILE A 329 3.49 3.56 -14.36
C ILE A 329 4.75 4.37 -14.64
N ARG A 330 5.93 3.76 -14.51
CA ARG A 330 7.20 4.40 -14.84
C ARG A 330 7.81 3.75 -16.07
N LEU A 331 8.16 4.56 -17.05
CA LEU A 331 8.86 4.17 -18.27
C LEU A 331 10.12 5.01 -18.40
N ASP A 332 11.27 4.36 -18.51
CA ASP A 332 12.56 5.01 -18.76
C ASP A 332 12.73 5.18 -20.26
N MET A 333 12.74 6.43 -20.73
CA MET A 333 12.81 6.72 -22.16
C MET A 333 14.20 6.46 -22.76
N SER A 334 15.21 6.22 -21.93
CA SER A 334 16.51 5.75 -22.39
C SER A 334 16.48 4.32 -22.98
N GLU A 335 15.43 3.54 -22.68
CA GLU A 335 15.17 2.22 -23.28
C GLU A 335 14.49 2.31 -24.66
N TYR A 336 14.13 3.53 -25.13
CA TYR A 336 13.34 3.76 -26.34
C TYR A 336 14.06 4.72 -27.31
N GLN A 337 15.35 4.48 -27.53
CA GLN A 337 16.21 5.31 -28.38
C GLN A 337 16.13 4.94 -29.86
N GLU A 338 15.59 3.76 -30.18
CA GLU A 338 15.52 3.28 -31.55
C GLU A 338 14.07 3.13 -32.04
N LYS A 339 13.90 3.29 -33.37
CA LYS A 339 12.57 3.24 -34.02
C LYS A 339 11.79 1.97 -33.72
N HIS A 340 12.46 0.82 -33.70
CA HIS A 340 11.78 -0.47 -33.48
C HIS A 340 11.26 -0.66 -32.04
N GLU A 341 11.72 0.14 -31.09
CA GLU A 341 11.31 0.08 -29.68
C GLU A 341 9.94 0.69 -29.43
N VAL A 342 9.39 1.45 -30.40
CA VAL A 342 7.98 1.88 -30.37
C VAL A 342 7.03 0.67 -30.18
N ALA A 343 7.37 -0.49 -30.80
CA ALA A 343 6.59 -1.70 -30.64
C ALA A 343 6.58 -2.25 -29.19
N LYS A 344 7.63 -2.02 -28.39
CA LYS A 344 7.63 -2.36 -26.96
C LYS A 344 6.62 -1.50 -26.19
N LEU A 345 6.45 -0.23 -26.60
CA LEU A 345 5.59 0.73 -25.93
C LEU A 345 4.10 0.44 -26.18
N ILE A 346 3.70 0.31 -27.46
CA ILE A 346 2.29 0.19 -27.87
C ILE A 346 1.88 -1.21 -28.31
N GLY A 347 2.83 -2.13 -28.50
CA GLY A 347 2.61 -3.48 -28.99
C GLY A 347 3.07 -3.66 -30.44
N ALA A 348 3.54 -4.86 -30.76
CA ALA A 348 3.96 -5.20 -32.13
C ALA A 348 2.74 -5.43 -33.03
N PRO A 349 2.82 -5.09 -34.33
CA PRO A 349 1.77 -5.39 -35.29
C PRO A 349 1.64 -6.92 -35.52
N PRO A 350 0.52 -7.38 -36.10
CA PRO A 350 0.30 -8.79 -36.40
C PRO A 350 1.45 -9.41 -37.19
N GLY A 351 1.89 -10.59 -36.77
CA GLY A 351 2.96 -11.33 -37.43
C GLY A 351 4.38 -11.06 -36.90
N TYR A 352 4.56 -10.13 -35.98
CA TYR A 352 5.84 -9.87 -35.33
C TYR A 352 5.91 -10.48 -33.93
N VAL A 353 7.14 -10.78 -33.48
CA VAL A 353 7.42 -11.30 -32.15
C VAL A 353 6.95 -10.28 -31.08
N GLY A 354 6.24 -10.76 -30.05
CA GLY A 354 5.69 -9.90 -28.99
C GLY A 354 4.26 -9.36 -29.26
N HIS A 355 3.63 -9.71 -30.38
CA HIS A 355 2.26 -9.29 -30.68
C HIS A 355 1.25 -9.77 -29.62
N GLU A 356 1.38 -11.02 -29.15
CA GLU A 356 0.47 -11.58 -28.13
C GLU A 356 0.63 -10.92 -26.77
N GLU A 357 1.84 -10.46 -26.43
CA GLU A 357 2.14 -9.83 -25.15
C GLU A 357 1.57 -8.41 -25.02
N GLY A 358 1.38 -7.70 -26.15
CA GLY A 358 0.95 -6.29 -26.19
C GLY A 358 2.03 -5.32 -25.67
N GLY A 359 1.81 -4.02 -25.80
CA GLY A 359 2.77 -3.00 -25.37
C GLY A 359 2.80 -2.80 -23.85
N GLN A 360 3.92 -2.28 -23.35
CA GLN A 360 4.09 -2.02 -21.91
C GLN A 360 3.12 -0.94 -21.43
N LEU A 361 3.04 0.19 -22.15
CA LEU A 361 2.16 1.31 -21.82
C LEU A 361 0.68 0.93 -22.02
N THR A 362 0.33 0.33 -23.17
CA THR A 362 -1.04 -0.04 -23.48
C THR A 362 -1.61 -1.06 -22.51
N ARG A 363 -0.82 -2.03 -22.09
CA ARG A 363 -1.19 -3.05 -21.10
C ARG A 363 -1.40 -2.45 -19.70
N ALA A 364 -0.54 -1.51 -19.31
CA ALA A 364 -0.63 -0.85 -18.02
C ALA A 364 -1.87 0.08 -17.96
N LEU A 365 -2.09 0.90 -18.99
CA LEU A 365 -3.26 1.79 -19.10
C LEU A 365 -4.58 1.02 -19.27
N ALA A 366 -4.57 -0.15 -19.93
CA ALA A 366 -5.75 -1.00 -20.00
C ALA A 366 -6.18 -1.57 -18.64
N ARG A 367 -5.24 -1.72 -17.69
CA ARG A 367 -5.53 -2.12 -16.30
C ARG A 367 -6.01 -0.95 -15.45
N ARG A 368 -5.43 0.23 -15.68
CA ARG A 368 -5.70 1.43 -14.91
C ARG A 368 -5.67 2.67 -15.81
N ALA A 369 -6.85 3.08 -16.30
CA ALA A 369 -6.99 4.19 -17.25
C ALA A 369 -6.76 5.58 -16.62
N ASP A 370 -6.83 5.69 -15.29
CA ASP A 370 -6.64 6.89 -14.48
C ASP A 370 -5.25 6.97 -13.81
N ALA A 371 -4.28 6.16 -14.27
CA ALA A 371 -2.94 6.08 -13.69
C ALA A 371 -2.13 7.38 -13.87
N VAL A 372 -1.14 7.57 -12.99
CA VAL A 372 -0.07 8.55 -13.18
C VAL A 372 1.07 7.87 -13.92
N VAL A 373 1.36 8.34 -15.14
CA VAL A 373 2.39 7.79 -16.01
C VAL A 373 3.59 8.72 -16.02
N LEU A 374 4.76 8.21 -15.64
CA LEU A 374 6.03 8.92 -15.68
C LEU A 374 6.88 8.44 -16.85
N PHE A 375 7.17 9.33 -17.79
CA PHE A 375 8.19 9.18 -18.83
C PHE A 375 9.48 9.82 -18.34
N ASP A 376 10.41 9.01 -17.85
CA ASP A 376 11.66 9.48 -17.30
C ASP A 376 12.69 9.70 -18.42
N GLU A 377 13.40 10.85 -18.43
CA GLU A 377 14.39 11.23 -19.44
C GLU A 377 13.86 11.28 -20.90
N VAL A 378 12.71 11.95 -21.10
CA VAL A 378 12.03 12.04 -22.41
C VAL A 378 12.90 12.61 -23.53
N ASP A 379 13.92 13.38 -23.17
CA ASP A 379 14.91 13.92 -24.11
C ASP A 379 15.75 12.85 -24.81
N LYS A 380 15.82 11.65 -24.29
CA LYS A 380 16.55 10.52 -24.89
C LYS A 380 15.72 9.67 -25.85
N ALA A 381 14.41 9.88 -25.89
CA ALA A 381 13.49 9.09 -26.70
C ALA A 381 13.66 9.34 -28.20
N HIS A 382 13.47 8.28 -29.00
CA HIS A 382 13.42 8.42 -30.46
C HIS A 382 12.25 9.33 -30.90
N PRO A 383 12.39 10.14 -31.97
CA PRO A 383 11.33 11.02 -32.47
C PRO A 383 9.99 10.31 -32.79
N ASP A 384 10.04 9.05 -33.23
CA ASP A 384 8.83 8.27 -33.51
C ASP A 384 8.06 7.93 -32.23
N VAL A 385 8.75 7.73 -31.10
CA VAL A 385 8.13 7.57 -29.77
C VAL A 385 7.42 8.86 -29.36
N LEU A 386 8.07 10.01 -29.55
CA LEU A 386 7.47 11.32 -29.27
C LEU A 386 6.21 11.55 -30.12
N THR A 387 6.16 11.02 -31.36
CA THR A 387 4.97 11.11 -32.22
C THR A 387 3.79 10.32 -31.63
N VAL A 388 4.05 9.13 -31.07
CA VAL A 388 3.02 8.33 -30.37
C VAL A 388 2.53 9.06 -29.10
N LEU A 389 3.45 9.66 -28.35
CA LEU A 389 3.07 10.43 -27.15
C LEU A 389 2.26 11.68 -27.53
N LEU A 390 2.55 12.31 -28.66
CA LEU A 390 1.80 13.46 -29.16
C LEU A 390 0.34 13.08 -29.44
N GLN A 391 0.10 11.94 -30.12
CA GLN A 391 -1.26 11.42 -30.35
C GLN A 391 -1.98 11.12 -29.01
N LEU A 392 -1.25 10.53 -28.06
CA LEU A 392 -1.78 10.22 -26.73
C LEU A 392 -2.23 11.49 -25.98
N PHE A 393 -1.44 12.56 -26.06
CA PHE A 393 -1.74 13.82 -25.38
C PHE A 393 -2.84 14.62 -26.07
N ASP A 394 -2.99 14.45 -27.39
CA ASP A 394 -3.98 15.16 -28.20
C ASP A 394 -5.36 14.51 -28.16
N GLU A 395 -5.42 13.18 -28.24
CA GLU A 395 -6.68 12.46 -28.33
C GLU A 395 -7.14 11.85 -26.99
N GLY A 396 -6.27 11.80 -25.98
CA GLY A 396 -6.53 11.12 -24.70
C GLY A 396 -6.79 9.62 -24.86
N ARG A 397 -6.33 9.03 -25.96
CA ARG A 397 -6.53 7.62 -26.29
C ARG A 397 -5.31 7.04 -27.03
N LEU A 398 -5.11 5.75 -26.91
CA LEU A 398 -4.02 5.03 -27.55
C LEU A 398 -4.53 3.73 -28.16
N THR A 399 -4.10 3.45 -29.40
CA THR A 399 -4.41 2.20 -30.07
C THR A 399 -3.29 1.19 -29.85
N ASP A 400 -3.62 0.01 -29.33
CA ASP A 400 -2.71 -1.12 -29.16
C ASP A 400 -2.33 -1.71 -30.54
N GLY A 401 -1.22 -2.41 -30.64
CA GLY A 401 -0.81 -3.19 -31.80
C GLY A 401 -1.83 -4.24 -32.29
N LYS A 402 -2.82 -4.58 -31.46
CA LYS A 402 -4.00 -5.43 -31.80
C LYS A 402 -5.19 -4.65 -32.35
N GLY A 403 -5.10 -3.34 -32.49
CA GLY A 403 -6.20 -2.46 -32.89
C GLY A 403 -7.20 -2.13 -31.79
N LYS A 404 -6.92 -2.48 -30.51
CA LYS A 404 -7.78 -2.15 -29.39
C LYS A 404 -7.53 -0.71 -28.95
N LEU A 405 -8.60 0.08 -28.88
CA LEU A 405 -8.56 1.45 -28.38
C LEU A 405 -8.58 1.43 -26.83
N ILE A 406 -7.69 2.23 -26.21
CA ILE A 406 -7.57 2.41 -24.77
C ILE A 406 -7.77 3.88 -24.49
N GLU A 407 -8.81 4.22 -23.73
CA GLU A 407 -9.08 5.58 -23.28
C GLU A 407 -8.29 5.89 -22.02
N CYS A 408 -7.61 7.03 -21.98
CA CYS A 408 -6.77 7.47 -20.86
C CYS A 408 -6.87 8.99 -20.61
N LYS A 409 -8.03 9.60 -20.91
CA LYS A 409 -8.32 11.02 -20.66
C LYS A 409 -8.15 11.41 -19.18
N ASN A 410 -8.42 10.47 -18.27
CA ASN A 410 -8.28 10.68 -16.84
C ASN A 410 -6.86 10.49 -16.30
N ALA A 411 -5.95 9.95 -17.11
CA ALA A 411 -4.56 9.79 -16.73
C ALA A 411 -3.85 11.14 -16.53
N ILE A 412 -2.77 11.12 -15.75
CA ILE A 412 -1.84 12.23 -15.61
C ILE A 412 -0.50 11.79 -16.17
N PHE A 413 -0.01 12.52 -17.15
CA PHE A 413 1.28 12.25 -17.76
C PHE A 413 2.34 13.21 -17.24
N VAL A 414 3.43 12.67 -16.74
CA VAL A 414 4.59 13.44 -16.26
C VAL A 414 5.79 13.03 -17.08
N MET A 415 6.42 14.00 -17.73
CA MET A 415 7.68 13.82 -18.43
C MET A 415 8.81 14.48 -17.64
N THR A 416 9.96 13.84 -17.49
CA THR A 416 11.16 14.47 -16.94
C THR A 416 12.19 14.67 -18.02
N SER A 417 12.93 15.77 -17.95
CA SER A 417 14.05 16.03 -18.84
C SER A 417 15.14 16.82 -18.11
N ASN A 418 16.37 16.65 -18.57
CA ASN A 418 17.54 17.43 -18.14
C ASN A 418 17.88 18.56 -19.12
N LEU A 419 17.04 18.82 -20.12
CA LEU A 419 17.22 19.93 -21.04
C LEU A 419 17.20 21.27 -20.31
N ALA A 420 18.07 22.18 -20.69
CA ALA A 420 18.27 23.49 -20.06
C ALA A 420 18.58 23.40 -18.54
N ALA A 421 19.10 22.26 -18.05
CA ALA A 421 19.39 22.07 -16.62
C ALA A 421 20.43 23.07 -16.10
N ASP A 422 21.48 23.32 -16.86
CA ASP A 422 22.57 24.22 -16.47
C ASP A 422 22.10 25.67 -16.44
N GLU A 423 21.32 26.09 -17.43
CA GLU A 423 20.75 27.44 -17.52
C GLU A 423 19.76 27.67 -16.37
N ILE A 424 18.89 26.70 -16.08
CA ILE A 424 17.96 26.74 -14.95
C ILE A 424 18.73 26.79 -13.63
N ALA A 425 19.79 26.00 -13.48
CA ALA A 425 20.59 25.97 -12.28
C ALA A 425 21.31 27.32 -12.04
N GLN A 426 21.94 27.90 -13.07
CA GLN A 426 22.58 29.20 -12.96
C GLN A 426 21.59 30.31 -12.62
N TYR A 427 20.44 30.33 -13.28
CA TYR A 427 19.39 31.28 -13.00
C TYR A 427 18.80 31.12 -11.58
N GLY A 428 18.59 29.88 -11.13
CA GLY A 428 18.13 29.58 -9.79
C GLY A 428 19.11 30.04 -8.71
N LEU A 429 20.42 29.86 -8.91
CA LEU A 429 21.46 30.37 -8.02
C LEU A 429 21.47 31.89 -7.95
N GLN A 430 21.26 32.55 -9.09
CA GLN A 430 21.14 34.00 -9.13
C GLN A 430 19.91 34.47 -8.34
N LEU A 431 18.74 33.92 -8.58
CA LEU A 431 17.51 34.24 -7.85
C LEU A 431 17.68 34.08 -6.33
N ARG A 432 18.35 33.02 -5.89
CA ARG A 432 18.62 32.78 -4.45
C ARG A 432 19.52 33.84 -3.86
N ARG A 433 20.60 34.23 -4.54
CA ARG A 433 21.49 35.33 -4.10
C ARG A 433 20.73 36.64 -3.97
N GLU A 434 19.85 36.95 -4.95
CA GLU A 434 19.00 38.13 -4.88
C GLU A 434 18.00 38.09 -3.71
N ALA A 435 17.39 36.94 -3.46
CA ALA A 435 16.48 36.75 -2.33
C ALA A 435 17.21 36.90 -0.99
N GLU A 436 18.38 36.29 -0.82
CA GLU A 436 19.22 36.43 0.36
C GLU A 436 19.68 37.89 0.57
N ALA A 437 20.06 38.60 -0.48
CA ALA A 437 20.43 40.02 -0.43
C ALA A 437 19.24 40.89 0.03
N ARG A 438 18.03 40.63 -0.50
CA ARG A 438 16.79 41.32 -0.07
C ARG A 438 16.46 41.04 1.38
N ALA A 439 16.55 39.78 1.83
CA ALA A 439 16.33 39.38 3.21
C ALA A 439 17.32 40.07 4.15
N ALA A 440 18.63 40.09 3.82
CA ALA A 440 19.65 40.80 4.58
C ALA A 440 19.41 42.32 4.62
N GLN A 441 18.87 42.91 3.56
CA GLN A 441 18.53 44.31 3.51
C GLN A 441 17.31 44.64 4.37
N ARG A 442 16.27 43.78 4.37
CA ARG A 442 15.10 43.91 5.27
C ARG A 442 15.52 43.80 6.74
N ALA A 443 16.38 42.85 7.11
CA ALA A 443 16.91 42.68 8.46
C ALA A 443 17.70 43.91 8.94
N ARG A 444 18.36 44.66 8.05
CA ARG A 444 19.08 45.91 8.37
C ARG A 444 18.16 47.12 8.54
N VAL A 445 16.98 47.10 7.91
CA VAL A 445 16.01 48.21 7.96
C VAL A 445 15.09 48.14 9.18
N THR A 446 15.02 46.96 9.85
CA THR A 446 14.24 46.76 11.08
C THR A 446 15.16 46.52 12.31
N PRO A 447 15.87 47.56 12.83
CA PRO A 447 16.64 47.41 14.06
C PRO A 447 15.70 47.66 15.24
N GLY A 448 15.06 46.62 15.80
CA GLY A 448 14.24 46.83 16.97
C GLY A 448 13.37 45.70 17.51
N ALA A 449 13.46 44.48 16.98
CA ALA A 449 12.58 43.40 17.45
C ALA A 449 13.30 42.13 17.95
N THR A 450 14.58 42.20 18.29
CA THR A 450 15.31 41.07 18.86
C THR A 450 16.20 41.47 20.01
N SER A 451 15.60 41.89 21.13
CA SER A 451 16.30 41.92 22.42
C SER A 451 15.27 41.85 23.56
N LEU A 452 14.74 40.65 23.82
CA LEU A 452 14.22 40.29 25.14
C LEU A 452 14.30 38.76 25.29
N GLU A 453 15.13 38.42 26.33
CA GLU A 453 15.08 37.15 27.05
C GLU A 453 15.84 35.94 26.51
N GLN A 454 17.18 36.03 26.63
CA GLN A 454 17.95 34.88 27.12
C GLN A 454 17.89 34.90 28.67
N ARG A 455 16.98 34.12 29.24
CA ARG A 455 17.11 33.58 30.59
C ARG A 455 17.09 32.07 30.48
N GLY A 456 18.19 31.47 30.89
CA GLY A 456 18.36 30.03 30.90
C GLY A 456 17.45 29.36 31.92
N ASP A 457 16.92 28.21 31.54
CA ASP A 457 16.60 27.15 32.47
C ASP A 457 17.16 25.84 31.91
N HIS A 458 17.98 25.23 32.76
CA HIS A 458 18.51 23.89 32.63
C HIS A 458 17.38 22.89 32.79
N ASP A 459 16.83 22.41 31.70
CA ASP A 459 16.28 21.04 31.68
C ASP A 459 16.17 20.56 30.23
N GLY A 460 16.84 19.47 29.95
CA GLY A 460 16.98 18.88 28.60
C GLY A 460 15.71 18.20 28.11
N ASN A 461 14.80 18.95 27.50
CA ASN A 461 13.72 18.39 26.73
C ASN A 461 13.49 19.27 25.50
N ILE A 462 14.09 18.92 24.37
CA ILE A 462 13.86 19.57 23.07
C ILE A 462 12.47 19.19 22.58
N ARG A 463 11.45 19.87 23.11
CA ARG A 463 10.15 19.98 22.48
C ARG A 463 10.25 20.97 21.34
N GLY A 464 9.78 20.54 20.17
CA GLY A 464 9.69 21.18 18.89
C GLY A 464 9.81 22.71 18.88
N ALA A 465 10.79 23.20 18.15
CA ALA A 465 10.85 24.57 17.73
C ALA A 465 9.54 24.93 17.01
N SER A 466 8.75 25.82 17.57
CA SER A 466 7.67 26.50 16.89
C SER A 466 8.27 27.21 15.67
N LYS A 467 7.92 26.72 14.46
CA LYS A 467 8.12 27.44 13.22
C LYS A 467 7.50 28.83 13.38
N THR A 468 8.31 29.86 13.42
CA THR A 468 7.88 31.18 12.97
C THR A 468 7.53 31.02 11.51
N ASP A 469 6.23 31.04 11.17
CA ASP A 469 5.70 31.13 9.81
C ASP A 469 6.08 32.50 9.21
N GLU A 470 7.35 32.69 8.86
CA GLU A 470 7.68 33.67 7.84
C GLU A 470 7.37 33.01 6.48
N PRO A 471 6.58 33.65 5.62
CA PRO A 471 6.30 33.12 4.29
C PRO A 471 7.63 33.02 3.54
N GLU A 472 8.12 31.80 3.32
CA GLU A 472 9.22 31.55 2.39
C GLU A 472 8.78 32.13 1.03
N GLU A 473 9.48 33.19 0.57
CA GLU A 473 9.21 33.79 -0.76
C GLU A 473 9.36 32.68 -1.80
N SER A 474 8.28 32.29 -2.46
CA SER A 474 8.31 31.33 -3.53
C SER A 474 9.16 31.91 -4.67
N LEU A 475 10.29 31.25 -4.94
CA LEU A 475 11.19 31.66 -6.02
C LEU A 475 10.55 31.25 -7.36
N GLU A 476 9.85 32.18 -8.00
CA GLU A 476 9.27 31.93 -9.32
C GLU A 476 10.25 32.27 -10.43
N VAL A 477 10.34 31.38 -11.42
CA VAL A 477 11.11 31.60 -12.64
C VAL A 477 10.39 32.65 -13.51
N SER A 478 11.06 33.74 -13.85
CA SER A 478 10.48 34.84 -14.63
C SER A 478 10.00 34.37 -16.02
N ARG A 479 8.94 34.99 -16.51
CA ARG A 479 8.40 34.70 -17.83
C ARG A 479 9.43 34.96 -18.95
N ASN A 480 10.22 36.04 -18.82
CA ASN A 480 11.26 36.37 -19.78
C ASN A 480 12.28 35.23 -19.90
N PHE A 481 12.73 34.64 -18.78
CA PHE A 481 13.68 33.53 -18.83
C PHE A 481 13.05 32.27 -19.46
N LYS A 482 11.78 31.98 -19.15
CA LYS A 482 11.04 30.86 -19.76
C LYS A 482 10.99 31.00 -21.28
N ASP A 483 10.62 32.19 -21.78
CA ASP A 483 10.40 32.43 -23.20
C ASP A 483 11.70 32.66 -23.99
N SER A 484 12.71 33.31 -23.39
CA SER A 484 13.95 33.67 -24.10
C SER A 484 15.05 32.61 -24.03
N VAL A 485 15.09 31.79 -22.98
CA VAL A 485 16.16 30.80 -22.78
C VAL A 485 15.63 29.38 -22.90
N VAL A 486 14.65 29.00 -22.07
CA VAL A 486 14.24 27.59 -21.99
C VAL A 486 13.49 27.16 -23.25
N ARG A 487 12.49 27.93 -23.68
CA ARG A 487 11.65 27.58 -24.82
C ARG A 487 12.41 27.36 -26.12
N PRO A 488 13.43 28.17 -26.48
CA PRO A 488 14.27 27.92 -27.67
C PRO A 488 15.07 26.62 -27.59
N ILE A 489 15.57 26.25 -26.40
CA ILE A 489 16.29 24.98 -26.18
C ILE A 489 15.36 23.80 -26.41
N LEU A 490 14.15 23.83 -25.80
CA LEU A 490 13.14 22.80 -25.98
C LEU A 490 12.71 22.68 -27.45
N LYS A 491 12.45 23.79 -28.14
CA LYS A 491 12.12 23.82 -29.57
C LYS A 491 13.20 23.19 -30.44
N ARG A 492 14.46 23.50 -30.16
CA ARG A 492 15.60 22.93 -30.92
C ARG A 492 15.66 21.41 -30.73
N HIS A 493 15.41 20.92 -29.52
CA HIS A 493 15.53 19.50 -29.21
C HIS A 493 14.35 18.68 -29.73
N PHE A 494 13.12 19.07 -29.39
CA PHE A 494 11.93 18.33 -29.78
C PHE A 494 11.54 18.55 -31.26
N GLY A 495 12.07 19.58 -31.89
CA GLY A 495 11.93 19.84 -33.34
C GLY A 495 10.50 20.17 -33.81
N ARG A 496 9.53 20.20 -32.89
CA ARG A 496 8.08 20.40 -33.17
C ARG A 496 7.46 21.30 -32.12
N ASP A 497 6.92 22.44 -32.55
CA ASP A 497 6.15 23.34 -31.69
C ASP A 497 4.85 22.68 -31.18
N GLU A 498 4.29 21.75 -31.96
CA GLU A 498 3.09 20.99 -31.62
C GLU A 498 3.24 20.20 -30.33
N PHE A 499 4.39 19.53 -30.12
CA PHE A 499 4.66 18.76 -28.92
C PHE A 499 4.64 19.64 -27.66
N LEU A 500 5.28 20.81 -27.72
CA LEU A 500 5.29 21.76 -26.62
C LEU A 500 3.91 22.37 -26.36
N GLY A 501 3.09 22.52 -27.40
CA GLY A 501 1.72 23.01 -27.30
C GLY A 501 0.76 22.07 -26.57
N ARG A 502 1.11 20.76 -26.43
CA ARG A 502 0.31 19.77 -25.72
C ARG A 502 0.68 19.61 -24.25
N ILE A 503 1.72 20.31 -23.79
CA ILE A 503 2.13 20.32 -22.40
C ILE A 503 1.34 21.38 -21.65
N ASN A 504 0.52 20.96 -20.68
CA ASN A 504 -0.29 21.89 -19.90
C ASN A 504 0.54 22.77 -18.99
N GLU A 505 1.55 22.19 -18.32
CA GLU A 505 2.41 22.95 -17.40
C GLU A 505 3.88 22.49 -17.51
N ILE A 506 4.79 23.45 -17.65
CA ILE A 506 6.23 23.23 -17.55
C ILE A 506 6.67 23.62 -16.16
N VAL A 507 7.17 22.64 -15.41
CA VAL A 507 7.55 22.78 -14.00
C VAL A 507 9.06 22.84 -13.88
N TYR A 508 9.56 23.89 -13.23
CA TYR A 508 10.98 24.15 -13.08
C TYR A 508 11.46 23.78 -11.70
N PHE A 509 12.47 22.94 -11.63
CA PHE A 509 13.13 22.54 -10.39
C PHE A 509 14.43 23.31 -10.23
N LEU A 510 14.55 24.05 -9.13
CA LEU A 510 15.72 24.90 -8.85
C LEU A 510 16.71 24.19 -7.92
N PRO A 511 18.02 24.55 -7.96
CA PRO A 511 19.00 24.02 -7.01
C PRO A 511 18.60 24.25 -5.56
N PHE A 512 18.99 23.37 -4.66
CA PHE A 512 18.66 23.48 -3.24
C PHE A 512 19.36 24.64 -2.54
N SER A 513 18.69 25.29 -1.60
CA SER A 513 19.26 26.25 -0.67
C SER A 513 20.07 25.54 0.42
N ARG A 514 20.89 26.29 1.18
CA ARG A 514 21.65 25.74 2.32
C ARG A 514 20.74 25.11 3.37
N GLN A 515 19.60 25.71 3.67
CA GLN A 515 18.64 25.17 4.64
C GLN A 515 17.96 23.89 4.13
N GLU A 516 17.57 23.87 2.87
CA GLU A 516 17.01 22.68 2.22
C GLU A 516 18.03 21.52 2.21
N LEU A 517 19.32 21.81 1.98
CA LEU A 517 20.39 20.81 2.03
C LEU A 517 20.57 20.23 3.44
N LEU A 518 20.53 21.06 4.49
CA LEU A 518 20.58 20.57 5.88
C LEU A 518 19.38 19.66 6.18
N THR A 519 18.21 20.03 5.69
CA THR A 519 16.99 19.19 5.83
C THR A 519 17.15 17.85 5.09
N LEU A 520 17.68 17.84 3.88
CA LEU A 520 17.94 16.62 3.10
C LEU A 520 18.94 15.70 3.81
N VAL A 521 20.03 16.26 4.34
CA VAL A 521 21.02 15.50 5.12
C VAL A 521 20.37 14.90 6.37
N HIS A 522 19.55 15.68 7.08
CA HIS A 522 18.83 15.22 8.25
C HIS A 522 17.90 14.04 7.94
N LEU A 523 17.11 14.14 6.89
CA LEU A 523 16.21 13.06 6.43
C LEU A 523 16.98 11.79 6.02
N GLU A 524 18.11 11.94 5.34
CA GLU A 524 18.94 10.80 4.95
C GLU A 524 19.57 10.11 6.17
N LEU A 525 20.07 10.89 7.16
CA LEU A 525 20.57 10.33 8.40
C LEU A 525 19.47 9.66 9.22
N GLN A 526 18.26 10.22 9.24
CA GLN A 526 17.10 9.61 9.90
C GLN A 526 16.73 8.27 9.25
N HIS A 527 16.71 8.20 7.92
CA HIS A 527 16.49 6.95 7.21
C HIS A 527 17.51 5.85 7.61
N TRP A 528 18.79 6.23 7.71
CA TRP A 528 19.83 5.30 8.16
C TRP A 528 19.73 4.94 9.63
N ALA A 529 19.27 5.88 10.48
CA ALA A 529 19.01 5.61 11.91
C ALA A 529 17.87 4.59 12.10
N GLU A 530 16.77 4.73 11.36
CA GLU A 530 15.67 3.77 11.36
C GLU A 530 16.12 2.38 10.88
N LYS A 531 16.93 2.33 9.82
CA LYS A 531 17.49 1.10 9.29
C LYS A 531 18.46 0.43 10.26
N ALA A 532 19.31 1.22 10.93
CA ALA A 532 20.22 0.74 11.97
C ALA A 532 19.46 0.19 13.20
N SER A 533 18.43 0.89 13.63
CA SER A 533 17.57 0.45 14.74
C SER A 533 16.79 -0.82 14.41
N SER A 534 16.12 -0.89 13.24
CA SER A 534 15.25 -2.02 12.88
C SER A 534 16.02 -3.31 12.56
N ARG A 535 17.19 -3.20 11.89
CA ARG A 535 17.96 -4.38 11.44
C ARG A 535 19.04 -4.82 12.42
N HIS A 536 19.70 -3.85 13.07
CA HIS A 536 20.88 -4.10 13.88
C HIS A 536 20.70 -3.79 15.37
N ALA A 537 19.53 -3.21 15.76
CA ALA A 537 19.25 -2.72 17.11
C ALA A 537 20.35 -1.74 17.60
N VAL A 538 20.82 -0.86 16.72
CA VAL A 538 21.82 0.18 16.97
C VAL A 538 21.13 1.54 16.94
N GLU A 539 21.34 2.35 17.98
CA GLU A 539 20.84 3.72 18.08
C GLU A 539 21.86 4.68 17.44
N LEU A 540 21.45 5.42 16.39
CA LEU A 540 22.29 6.41 15.72
C LEU A 540 21.84 7.81 16.12
N ARG A 541 22.79 8.63 16.60
CA ARG A 541 22.61 10.05 16.96
C ARG A 541 23.69 10.91 16.29
N TRP A 542 23.40 12.19 16.08
CA TRP A 542 24.35 13.12 15.47
C TRP A 542 24.26 14.52 16.08
N GLU A 543 25.39 15.23 16.05
CA GLU A 543 25.49 16.64 16.43
C GLU A 543 25.17 17.57 15.26
N GLY A 544 24.73 18.80 15.53
CA GLY A 544 24.34 19.76 14.50
C GLY A 544 25.43 20.09 13.47
N GLY A 545 26.71 20.09 13.87
CA GLY A 545 27.85 20.33 12.98
C GLY A 545 27.99 19.28 11.85
N VAL A 546 27.57 18.03 12.11
CA VAL A 546 27.62 16.94 11.12
C VAL A 546 26.76 17.25 9.89
N LEU A 547 25.59 17.88 10.11
CA LEU A 547 24.69 18.26 9.01
C LEU A 547 25.38 19.23 8.06
N GLY A 548 26.09 20.24 8.58
CA GLY A 548 26.86 21.20 7.80
C GLY A 548 27.98 20.56 7.01
N ALA A 549 28.79 19.73 7.68
CA ALA A 549 29.93 19.03 7.06
C ALA A 549 29.52 18.09 5.92
N LEU A 550 28.35 17.44 6.02
CA LEU A 550 27.79 16.60 4.97
C LEU A 550 27.16 17.42 3.85
N ALA A 551 26.50 18.55 4.18
CA ALA A 551 25.90 19.45 3.19
C ALA A 551 26.95 20.13 2.30
N ASP A 552 28.19 20.33 2.76
CA ASP A 552 29.31 20.88 1.97
C ASP A 552 29.74 19.97 0.81
N GLY A 553 29.37 18.69 0.84
CA GLY A 553 29.57 17.74 -0.25
C GLY A 553 28.51 17.80 -1.36
N TYR A 554 27.62 18.80 -1.34
CA TYR A 554 26.58 18.96 -2.37
C TYR A 554 27.15 19.37 -3.72
N ASP A 555 26.73 18.66 -4.77
CA ASP A 555 27.01 18.97 -6.16
C ASP A 555 25.71 19.34 -6.89
N VAL A 556 25.68 20.52 -7.51
CA VAL A 556 24.51 21.06 -8.23
C VAL A 556 24.06 20.17 -9.39
N HIS A 557 25.01 19.48 -10.07
CA HIS A 557 24.70 18.62 -11.21
C HIS A 557 24.09 17.27 -10.79
N TYR A 558 24.50 16.74 -9.63
CA TYR A 558 24.01 15.47 -9.09
C TYR A 558 22.86 15.62 -8.08
N GLY A 559 22.59 16.86 -7.64
CA GLY A 559 21.47 17.15 -6.75
C GLY A 559 21.52 16.35 -5.42
N ALA A 560 20.38 15.93 -4.89
CA ALA A 560 20.29 15.16 -3.64
C ALA A 560 21.00 13.79 -3.71
N ARG A 561 21.33 13.27 -4.90
CA ARG A 561 22.13 12.04 -5.02
C ARG A 561 23.53 12.24 -4.46
N SER A 562 24.15 13.43 -4.63
CA SER A 562 25.44 13.74 -4.04
C SER A 562 25.41 13.66 -2.51
N ILE A 563 24.34 14.15 -1.88
CA ILE A 563 24.14 14.05 -0.42
C ILE A 563 24.05 12.60 0.06
N LYS A 564 23.29 11.76 -0.67
CA LYS A 564 23.22 10.31 -0.35
C LYS A 564 24.58 9.64 -0.39
N HIS A 565 25.36 9.91 -1.44
CA HIS A 565 26.72 9.37 -1.57
C HIS A 565 27.65 9.89 -0.48
N GLU A 566 27.53 11.17 -0.08
CA GLU A 566 28.34 11.73 1.02
C GLU A 566 27.98 11.07 2.36
N VAL A 567 26.70 10.86 2.66
CA VAL A 567 26.26 10.14 3.86
C VAL A 567 26.75 8.69 3.83
N GLU A 568 26.60 7.98 2.70
CA GLU A 568 27.10 6.60 2.56
C GLU A 568 28.59 6.55 2.77
N ARG A 569 29.36 7.42 2.11
CA ARG A 569 30.81 7.43 2.14
C ARG A 569 31.37 7.83 3.50
N ARG A 570 30.83 8.90 4.11
CA ARG A 570 31.39 9.47 5.36
C ARG A 570 30.77 8.91 6.64
N VAL A 571 29.59 8.32 6.57
CA VAL A 571 28.89 7.81 7.76
C VAL A 571 28.74 6.29 7.68
N VAL A 572 28.04 5.78 6.65
CA VAL A 572 27.66 4.37 6.59
C VAL A 572 28.88 3.46 6.48
N ASN A 573 29.89 3.83 5.68
CA ASN A 573 31.13 3.06 5.56
C ASN A 573 31.88 2.98 6.90
N GLN A 574 31.89 4.05 7.71
CA GLN A 574 32.52 4.01 9.04
C GLN A 574 31.74 3.11 10.00
N ILE A 575 30.39 3.15 9.96
CA ILE A 575 29.54 2.26 10.76
C ILE A 575 29.76 0.80 10.35
N ALA A 576 29.82 0.52 9.05
CA ALA A 576 30.06 -0.83 8.53
C ALA A 576 31.43 -1.36 8.97
N LEU A 577 32.48 -0.53 8.87
CA LEU A 577 33.84 -0.88 9.32
C LEU A 577 33.90 -1.14 10.84
N ALA A 578 33.20 -0.32 11.63
CA ALA A 578 33.09 -0.52 13.07
C ALA A 578 32.35 -1.83 13.43
N ALA A 579 31.34 -2.19 12.67
CA ALA A 579 30.62 -3.46 12.83
C ALA A 579 31.48 -4.66 12.44
N GLU A 580 32.22 -4.59 11.33
CA GLU A 580 33.15 -5.64 10.87
C GLU A 580 34.26 -5.90 11.89
N ARG A 581 34.80 -4.86 12.50
CA ARG A 581 35.82 -4.97 13.56
C ARG A 581 35.28 -5.37 14.93
N GLY A 582 33.97 -5.66 15.04
CA GLY A 582 33.34 -6.06 16.30
C GLY A 582 33.19 -4.95 17.34
N ALA A 583 33.43 -3.68 16.95
CA ALA A 583 33.24 -2.53 17.82
C ALA A 583 31.76 -2.17 18.02
N LEU A 584 30.90 -2.56 17.07
CA LEU A 584 29.46 -2.38 17.10
C LEU A 584 28.73 -3.72 17.25
N GLY A 585 27.84 -3.82 18.25
CA GLY A 585 26.97 -4.96 18.49
C GLY A 585 25.53 -4.52 18.75
N ARG A 586 24.62 -5.46 18.95
CA ARG A 586 23.22 -5.16 19.30
C ARG A 586 23.13 -4.38 20.60
N GLY A 587 22.33 -3.31 20.61
CA GLY A 587 22.14 -2.43 21.78
C GLY A 587 23.24 -1.38 21.97
N CYS A 588 24.16 -1.21 21.01
CA CYS A 588 25.13 -0.12 21.02
C CYS A 588 24.50 1.19 20.56
N GLY A 589 25.01 2.32 21.08
CA GLY A 589 24.72 3.67 20.58
C GLY A 589 25.90 4.19 19.74
N VAL A 590 25.60 4.87 18.65
CA VAL A 590 26.56 5.55 17.78
C VAL A 590 26.28 7.04 17.81
N LEU A 591 27.31 7.84 18.08
CA LEU A 591 27.25 9.30 18.01
C LEU A 591 28.19 9.78 16.91
N LEU A 592 27.63 10.56 15.99
CA LEU A 592 28.40 11.27 14.96
C LEU A 592 28.69 12.68 15.45
N SER A 593 29.95 13.08 15.37
CA SER A 593 30.42 14.43 15.71
C SER A 593 31.25 15.00 14.57
N GLU A 594 31.34 16.33 14.50
CA GLU A 594 32.20 17.00 13.53
C GLU A 594 33.54 17.36 14.19
N ARG A 595 34.64 16.99 13.54
CA ARG A 595 36.01 17.39 13.96
C ARG A 595 36.82 17.84 12.74
N GLY A 596 37.06 19.16 12.65
CA GLY A 596 37.87 19.71 11.56
C GLY A 596 37.32 19.44 10.16
N GLY A 597 36.02 19.56 9.94
CA GLY A 597 35.33 19.31 8.68
C GLY A 597 35.15 17.81 8.33
N ARG A 598 35.54 16.89 9.24
CA ARG A 598 35.35 15.45 9.06
C ARG A 598 34.32 14.92 10.06
N VAL A 599 33.58 13.91 9.62
CA VAL A 599 32.65 13.21 10.50
C VAL A 599 33.43 12.15 11.29
N ALA A 600 33.41 12.26 12.60
CA ALA A 600 34.01 11.31 13.55
C ALA A 600 32.91 10.49 14.22
N LEU A 601 33.22 9.20 14.45
CA LEU A 601 32.28 8.24 15.02
C LEU A 601 32.72 7.87 16.44
N ALA A 602 31.77 7.94 17.40
CA ALA A 602 31.97 7.46 18.77
C ALA A 602 30.92 6.39 19.09
N VAL A 603 31.34 5.36 19.82
CA VAL A 603 30.48 4.21 20.14
C VAL A 603 30.26 4.11 21.64
N ARG A 604 29.02 3.89 22.02
CA ARG A 604 28.59 3.58 23.38
C ARG A 604 28.20 2.09 23.44
N ARG A 605 28.89 1.32 24.27
CA ARG A 605 28.55 -0.10 24.48
C ARG A 605 27.25 -0.24 25.29
N PRO A 606 26.53 -1.37 25.18
CA PRO A 606 25.39 -1.66 26.03
C PRO A 606 25.79 -1.57 27.50
N LYS A 607 25.03 -0.80 28.32
CA LYS A 607 25.28 -0.51 29.75
C LYS A 607 26.38 0.51 30.04
N ALA A 608 27.10 1.06 29.07
CA ALA A 608 27.99 2.20 29.29
C ALA A 608 27.24 3.51 29.15
N THR A 609 27.64 4.52 29.93
CA THR A 609 27.07 5.89 29.89
C THR A 609 27.82 6.79 28.92
N GLU A 610 29.10 6.51 28.65
CA GLU A 610 29.97 7.37 27.86
C GLU A 610 30.19 6.86 26.45
N TYR A 611 30.37 7.78 25.49
CA TYR A 611 30.76 7.49 24.12
C TYR A 611 32.28 7.49 23.98
N THR A 612 32.85 6.41 23.49
CA THR A 612 34.27 6.29 23.19
C THR A 612 34.52 6.57 21.71
N PRO A 613 35.36 7.55 21.36
CA PRO A 613 35.68 7.80 19.95
C PRO A 613 36.41 6.62 19.34
N LEU A 614 36.03 6.25 18.10
CA LEU A 614 36.70 5.25 17.31
C LEU A 614 37.68 5.95 16.35
N ASP A 615 38.98 5.73 16.58
CA ASP A 615 40.02 6.23 15.68
C ASP A 615 40.40 5.11 14.68
N PHE A 616 39.93 5.23 13.45
CA PHE A 616 40.19 4.25 12.40
C PHE A 616 41.63 4.32 11.83
N ALA A 617 42.40 5.34 12.20
CA ALA A 617 43.81 5.50 11.78
C ALA A 617 44.79 4.81 12.72
N ALA A 618 44.36 4.31 13.87
CA ALA A 618 45.22 3.74 14.92
C ALA A 618 45.13 2.21 15.04
N VAL A 619 44.44 1.53 14.09
CA VAL A 619 44.34 0.04 14.10
C VAL A 619 44.65 -0.52 12.74
#